data_34d1446a1b85d67a901560bc3a54642a
#
_entry.id   34d1446a1b85d67a901560bc3a54642a
#
_cell.length_a   1.000
_cell.length_b   1.000
_cell.length_c   1.000
_cell.angle_alpha   90.00
_cell.angle_beta   90.00
_cell.angle_gamma   90.00
#
_symmetry.space_group_name_H-M   'P 1'
#
loop_
_entity.id
_entity.type
_entity.pdbx_description
1 polymer ?
#
loop_
_entity_poly.entity_id
_entity_poly.type
_entity_poly.pdbx_seq_one_letter_code
_entity_poly.pdbx_strand_id
1 'polypeptide(L)'
;MQKRILFLHTVIILVFIAIVSRLFYWQIIKAKDLSKQAKSQHELGQNIQAPRGNILANDGSWLSTRSDAYILYAEIPNLEESPKTIANKIAPFLIEEPEEDSDGKNLLLEEVNRIKSLLETKESVWIVLKRRLAPEIKSNIDALSIGGLGFERMDIRVYPEASAAAHLLGFVGKQEDGSDTGYFGLEGYYNLSLQGKPGFFEHEKDALGKPINVGDIKEISAIGGVDLLTNIDKTIQMYVERKLKEGLEKYSASSGTVIVMNPKDGGIIAMSSFPSFEPDKYWNYSDELFRNPAISSGFEPGSVFKIFIMASALDSKSVKPDTICDVCDGPYIVDKYSIETWDNKYYPDSTMTDVIVHSDNVGMSFISDKIGADLLYDYLKKFGFGSVTGIDLQGEFSLELREKGTWNIVDLATASFGQGIAVTPIQLIKAGAIIANGGVDVSPQVVDKLQGTGWVYDIKPQVGERIISEQAAKDMTAMMVEAAKNGEAKWTSLRGFNVAGKTGTAQIPIAGHYDAEKTIASFIGFAPADNPKFVMLVTLQEPQSSPWASETAAPLWFSIAKDLFGYYKIQPDE
;
A
#
# COMPACT_ATOMS: atom_id res chain seq x y z
N MET A 1 24.49 17.24 91.99
CA MET A 1 25.33 16.60 90.98
C MET A 1 24.57 15.48 90.26
N GLN A 2 23.95 14.54 90.97
CA GLN A 2 23.22 13.38 90.38
C GLN A 2 22.12 13.75 89.36
N LYS A 3 21.28 14.76 89.59
CA LYS A 3 20.23 15.19 88.67
C LYS A 3 20.79 15.72 87.32
N ARG A 4 21.96 16.35 87.31
CA ARG A 4 22.62 16.84 86.07
C ARG A 4 23.22 15.69 85.26
N ILE A 5 23.77 14.67 85.96
CA ILE A 5 24.30 13.46 85.31
C ILE A 5 23.17 12.64 84.70
N LEU A 6 22.05 12.48 85.41
CA LEU A 6 20.86 11.78 84.92
C LEU A 6 20.29 12.48 83.71
N PHE A 7 20.19 13.80 83.69
CA PHE A 7 19.74 14.59 82.56
C PHE A 7 20.65 14.38 81.31
N LEU A 8 21.98 14.40 81.55
CA LEU A 8 22.95 14.18 80.49
C LEU A 8 22.81 12.78 79.86
N HIS A 9 22.64 11.74 80.74
CA HIS A 9 22.39 10.37 80.26
C HIS A 9 21.10 10.28 79.42
N THR A 10 20.01 10.90 79.87
CA THR A 10 18.74 10.90 79.15
C THR A 10 18.88 11.57 77.81
N VAL A 11 19.59 12.69 77.69
CA VAL A 11 19.83 13.37 76.40
C VAL A 11 20.66 12.48 75.48
N ILE A 12 21.73 11.83 75.98
CA ILE A 12 22.55 10.90 75.15
C ILE A 12 21.71 9.73 74.65
N ILE A 13 20.86 9.14 75.49
CA ILE A 13 19.96 8.04 75.07
C ILE A 13 18.97 8.50 74.00
N LEU A 14 18.37 9.69 74.14
CA LEU A 14 17.45 10.23 73.11
C LEU A 14 18.14 10.50 71.77
N VAL A 15 19.37 11.05 71.81
CA VAL A 15 20.18 11.25 70.59
C VAL A 15 20.51 9.91 69.96
N PHE A 16 20.90 8.91 70.75
CA PHE A 16 21.18 7.58 70.26
C PHE A 16 19.94 6.93 69.58
N ILE A 17 18.77 7.02 70.26
CA ILE A 17 17.50 6.54 69.68
C ILE A 17 17.18 7.27 68.33
N ALA A 18 17.38 8.57 68.25
CA ALA A 18 17.17 9.36 67.05
C ALA A 18 18.09 8.92 65.91
N ILE A 19 19.38 8.65 66.21
CA ILE A 19 20.34 8.14 65.20
C ILE A 19 19.95 6.74 64.70
N VAL A 20 19.64 5.83 65.66
CA VAL A 20 19.20 4.47 65.29
C VAL A 20 17.92 4.50 64.43
N SER A 21 16.93 5.31 64.81
CA SER A 21 15.70 5.48 64.05
C SER A 21 15.97 6.04 62.63
N ARG A 22 16.93 7.00 62.55
CA ARG A 22 17.34 7.56 61.24
C ARG A 22 18.07 6.54 60.37
N LEU A 23 18.96 5.73 60.98
CA LEU A 23 19.62 4.63 60.27
C LEU A 23 18.62 3.57 59.81
N PHE A 24 17.68 3.18 60.67
CA PHE A 24 16.60 2.25 60.33
C PHE A 24 15.78 2.77 59.14
N TYR A 25 15.42 4.05 59.13
CA TYR A 25 14.71 4.67 58.03
C TYR A 25 15.47 4.55 56.71
N TRP A 26 16.77 4.87 56.68
CA TRP A 26 17.56 4.83 55.47
C TRP A 26 17.94 3.41 55.03
N GLN A 27 18.31 2.54 56.00
CA GLN A 27 18.82 1.20 55.72
C GLN A 27 17.72 0.15 55.53
N ILE A 28 16.53 0.36 56.06
CA ILE A 28 15.43 -0.61 55.96
C ILE A 28 14.28 -0.06 55.11
N ILE A 29 13.74 1.11 55.50
CA ILE A 29 12.56 1.65 54.82
C ILE A 29 12.91 2.15 53.41
N LYS A 30 14.01 2.88 53.26
CA LYS A 30 14.47 3.44 52.00
C LYS A 30 15.48 2.58 51.23
N ALA A 31 15.88 1.44 51.78
CA ALA A 31 16.90 0.58 51.21
C ALA A 31 16.60 0.17 49.76
N LYS A 32 15.36 -0.25 49.46
CA LYS A 32 14.95 -0.66 48.11
C LYS A 32 15.01 0.50 47.09
N ASP A 33 14.54 1.67 47.50
CA ASP A 33 14.54 2.86 46.61
C ASP A 33 15.98 3.31 46.32
N LEU A 34 16.81 3.36 47.34
CA LEU A 34 18.23 3.76 47.23
C LEU A 34 19.05 2.73 46.46
N SER A 35 18.80 1.43 46.68
CA SER A 35 19.45 0.36 45.91
C SER A 35 19.06 0.42 44.43
N LYS A 36 17.79 0.71 44.15
CA LYS A 36 17.32 0.90 42.76
C LYS A 36 17.98 2.12 42.09
N GLN A 37 18.10 3.24 42.81
CA GLN A 37 18.80 4.44 42.33
C GLN A 37 20.29 4.19 42.11
N ALA A 38 20.96 3.49 43.05
CA ALA A 38 22.38 3.13 42.91
C ALA A 38 22.58 2.21 41.67
N LYS A 39 21.74 1.18 41.51
CA LYS A 39 21.80 0.29 40.35
C LYS A 39 21.64 1.06 39.05
N SER A 40 20.68 1.96 38.94
CA SER A 40 20.48 2.75 37.71
C SER A 40 21.66 3.69 37.37
N GLN A 41 22.52 4.02 38.33
CA GLN A 41 23.76 4.79 38.11
C GLN A 41 24.92 3.91 37.60
N HIS A 42 24.93 2.63 37.99
CA HIS A 42 26.00 1.67 37.65
C HIS A 42 25.65 0.71 36.51
N GLU A 43 24.39 0.61 36.16
CA GLU A 43 23.93 -0.23 35.05
C GLU A 43 23.81 0.60 33.75
N LEU A 44 24.30 0.09 32.64
CA LEU A 44 24.07 0.61 31.30
C LEU A 44 23.18 -0.39 30.59
N GLY A 45 21.90 -0.03 30.39
CA GLY A 45 20.98 -0.81 29.59
C GLY A 45 20.98 -0.31 28.15
N GLN A 46 21.13 -1.23 27.20
CA GLN A 46 21.04 -0.94 25.79
C GLN A 46 19.99 -1.84 25.15
N ASN A 47 19.05 -1.23 24.41
CA ASN A 47 18.11 -1.98 23.59
C ASN A 47 18.84 -2.53 22.36
N ILE A 48 18.72 -3.83 22.13
CA ILE A 48 19.19 -4.49 20.91
C ILE A 48 18.02 -4.48 19.93
N GLN A 49 18.17 -3.75 18.83
CA GLN A 49 17.13 -3.73 17.81
C GLN A 49 16.92 -5.13 17.21
N ALA A 50 15.67 -5.52 17.05
CA ALA A 50 15.35 -6.76 16.36
C ALA A 50 15.51 -6.56 14.85
N PRO A 51 16.06 -7.56 14.14
CA PRO A 51 16.09 -7.50 12.69
C PRO A 51 14.65 -7.56 12.14
N ARG A 52 14.29 -6.56 11.30
CA ARG A 52 12.97 -6.50 10.66
C ARG A 52 12.84 -7.61 9.62
N GLY A 53 11.68 -8.28 9.54
CA GLY A 53 11.37 -9.34 8.57
C GLY A 53 11.38 -8.82 7.13
N ASN A 54 11.59 -9.71 6.17
CA ASN A 54 11.58 -9.41 4.75
C ASN A 54 10.16 -9.45 4.17
N ILE A 55 9.97 -8.79 3.02
CA ILE A 55 8.77 -8.93 2.19
C ILE A 55 9.23 -9.58 0.89
N LEU A 56 8.66 -10.75 0.57
CA LEU A 56 9.07 -11.61 -0.53
C LEU A 56 7.94 -11.70 -1.56
N ALA A 57 8.30 -11.75 -2.84
CA ALA A 57 7.41 -12.13 -3.92
C ALA A 57 7.04 -13.62 -3.83
N ASN A 58 6.11 -14.07 -4.67
CA ASN A 58 5.63 -15.46 -4.69
C ASN A 58 6.72 -16.51 -4.99
N ASP A 59 7.79 -16.11 -5.66
CA ASP A 59 8.96 -16.94 -5.97
C ASP A 59 10.05 -16.89 -4.89
N GLY A 60 9.83 -16.14 -3.80
CA GLY A 60 10.78 -15.95 -2.71
C GLY A 60 11.83 -14.86 -2.96
N SER A 61 11.79 -14.16 -4.09
CA SER A 61 12.68 -13.02 -4.34
C SER A 61 12.28 -11.82 -3.48
N TRP A 62 13.25 -10.96 -3.16
CA TRP A 62 13.01 -9.81 -2.30
C TRP A 62 12.21 -8.71 -3.01
N LEU A 63 11.14 -8.25 -2.37
CA LEU A 63 10.46 -6.99 -2.64
C LEU A 63 10.93 -5.90 -1.68
N SER A 64 11.19 -6.29 -0.42
CA SER A 64 11.80 -5.43 0.57
C SER A 64 12.64 -6.26 1.55
N THR A 65 13.85 -5.80 1.87
CA THR A 65 14.79 -6.48 2.74
C THR A 65 15.57 -5.48 3.60
N ARG A 66 16.52 -5.99 4.39
CA ARG A 66 17.46 -5.20 5.18
C ARG A 66 18.82 -5.18 4.50
N SER A 67 19.54 -4.10 4.70
CA SER A 67 20.96 -4.00 4.36
C SER A 67 21.73 -3.31 5.48
N ASP A 68 23.00 -3.65 5.61
CA ASP A 68 23.91 -2.95 6.50
C ASP A 68 24.21 -1.57 5.93
N ALA A 69 24.15 -0.58 6.80
CA ALA A 69 24.62 0.77 6.53
C ALA A 69 25.38 1.31 7.74
N TYR A 70 25.96 2.48 7.60
CA TYR A 70 26.72 3.12 8.65
C TYR A 70 26.31 4.57 8.84
N ILE A 71 26.40 5.03 10.09
CA ILE A 71 26.36 6.45 10.44
C ILE A 71 27.83 6.89 10.51
N LEU A 72 28.23 7.86 9.68
CA LEU A 72 29.49 8.54 9.84
C LEU A 72 29.32 9.68 10.84
N TYR A 73 30.14 9.69 11.90
CA TYR A 73 30.14 10.74 12.91
C TYR A 73 31.57 11.27 13.15
N ALA A 74 31.63 12.44 13.74
CA ALA A 74 32.88 13.04 14.19
C ALA A 74 32.85 13.30 15.70
N GLU A 75 33.92 12.97 16.38
CA GLU A 75 34.21 13.35 17.76
C GLU A 75 35.07 14.61 17.75
N ILE A 76 34.43 15.77 17.88
CA ILE A 76 35.06 17.07 17.68
C ILE A 76 36.36 17.25 18.49
N PRO A 77 36.43 16.85 19.79
CA PRO A 77 37.67 17.00 20.57
C PRO A 77 38.83 16.13 20.10
N ASN A 78 38.55 15.07 19.34
CA ASN A 78 39.52 14.08 18.88
C ASN A 78 39.95 14.27 17.43
N LEU A 79 39.52 15.37 16.78
CA LEU A 79 39.90 15.67 15.42
C LEU A 79 41.37 16.11 15.34
N GLU A 80 42.18 15.42 14.53
CA GLU A 80 43.60 15.71 14.34
C GLU A 80 43.86 16.69 13.21
N GLU A 81 42.91 16.83 12.26
CA GLU A 81 43.03 17.70 11.11
C GLU A 81 42.02 18.86 11.16
N SER A 82 42.25 19.91 10.36
CA SER A 82 41.34 21.04 10.30
C SER A 82 39.98 20.64 9.69
N PRO A 83 38.84 21.22 10.12
CA PRO A 83 37.50 20.97 9.56
C PRO A 83 37.45 21.06 8.04
N LYS A 84 38.15 22.04 7.45
CA LYS A 84 38.25 22.23 6.00
C LYS A 84 39.00 21.08 5.31
N THR A 85 40.09 20.60 5.92
CA THR A 85 40.88 19.49 5.37
C THR A 85 40.08 18.21 5.35
N ILE A 86 39.42 17.89 6.46
CA ILE A 86 38.55 16.72 6.60
C ILE A 86 37.42 16.79 5.59
N ALA A 87 36.69 17.93 5.52
CA ALA A 87 35.60 18.11 4.58
C ALA A 87 36.01 17.86 3.12
N ASN A 88 37.17 18.40 2.69
CA ASN A 88 37.67 18.17 1.34
C ASN A 88 38.06 16.71 1.06
N LYS A 89 38.52 15.96 2.07
CA LYS A 89 38.88 14.54 1.92
C LYS A 89 37.68 13.63 1.81
N ILE A 90 36.61 13.87 2.60
CA ILE A 90 35.48 12.95 2.68
C ILE A 90 34.29 13.33 1.78
N ALA A 91 34.10 14.63 1.45
CA ALA A 91 32.98 15.07 0.61
C ALA A 91 32.84 14.31 -0.72
N PRO A 92 33.95 14.00 -1.46
CA PRO A 92 33.85 13.27 -2.72
C PRO A 92 33.19 11.89 -2.59
N PHE A 93 33.22 11.25 -1.41
CA PHE A 93 32.60 9.96 -1.15
C PHE A 93 31.15 10.08 -0.67
N LEU A 94 30.68 11.28 -0.30
CA LEU A 94 29.38 11.51 0.32
C LEU A 94 28.35 12.12 -0.63
N ILE A 95 28.78 12.51 -1.83
CA ILE A 95 27.91 13.02 -2.89
C ILE A 95 27.20 11.82 -3.51
N GLU A 96 25.87 11.87 -3.59
CA GLU A 96 25.09 10.96 -4.41
C GLU A 96 25.36 11.31 -5.88
N GLU A 97 25.43 10.28 -6.77
CA GLU A 97 25.69 10.53 -8.19
C GLU A 97 24.74 11.60 -8.73
N PRO A 98 25.25 12.64 -9.38
CA PRO A 98 24.41 13.70 -9.90
C PRO A 98 23.47 13.14 -10.96
N GLU A 99 22.19 13.50 -10.91
CA GLU A 99 21.31 13.37 -12.06
C GLU A 99 21.96 14.05 -13.28
N GLU A 100 21.78 13.51 -14.48
CA GLU A 100 22.51 13.87 -15.71
C GLU A 100 22.59 15.38 -16.03
N ASP A 101 21.78 16.23 -15.39
CA ASP A 101 21.71 17.68 -15.59
C ASP A 101 22.31 18.54 -14.46
N SER A 102 22.91 17.96 -13.42
CA SER A 102 23.43 18.72 -12.29
C SER A 102 24.92 19.06 -12.44
N ASP A 103 25.29 20.31 -12.12
CA ASP A 103 26.71 20.77 -12.11
C ASP A 103 27.43 20.14 -10.90
N GLY A 104 28.06 18.98 -11.12
CA GLY A 104 28.72 18.18 -10.09
C GLY A 104 29.82 18.95 -9.31
N LYS A 105 30.33 20.08 -9.83
CA LYS A 105 31.25 20.94 -9.09
C LYS A 105 30.57 21.76 -8.02
N ASN A 106 29.34 22.19 -8.26
CA ASN A 106 28.56 22.92 -7.26
C ASN A 106 28.14 22.00 -6.11
N LEU A 107 27.72 20.79 -6.41
CA LEU A 107 27.36 19.78 -5.40
C LEU A 107 28.53 19.44 -4.48
N LEU A 108 29.75 19.28 -5.04
CA LEU A 108 30.92 19.02 -4.23
C LEU A 108 31.24 20.19 -3.30
N LEU A 109 31.15 21.42 -3.78
CA LEU A 109 31.42 22.60 -2.97
C LEU A 109 30.37 22.76 -1.85
N GLU A 110 29.13 22.51 -2.14
CA GLU A 110 28.05 22.54 -1.16
C GLU A 110 28.25 21.48 -0.06
N GLU A 111 28.60 20.25 -0.44
CA GLU A 111 28.83 19.17 0.53
C GLU A 111 30.10 19.47 1.38
N VAL A 112 31.17 19.99 0.79
CA VAL A 112 32.36 20.45 1.55
C VAL A 112 31.97 21.52 2.56
N ASN A 113 31.19 22.52 2.17
CA ASN A 113 30.72 23.57 3.06
C ASN A 113 29.82 23.07 4.17
N ARG A 114 28.91 22.14 3.86
CA ARG A 114 28.01 21.48 4.83
C ARG A 114 28.82 20.75 5.90
N ILE A 115 29.75 19.88 5.49
CA ILE A 115 30.59 19.10 6.42
C ILE A 115 31.46 20.03 7.25
N LYS A 116 32.09 21.02 6.63
CA LYS A 116 32.90 22.01 7.34
C LYS A 116 32.12 22.73 8.42
N SER A 117 30.90 23.20 8.09
CA SER A 117 30.02 23.89 9.03
C SER A 117 29.66 23.02 10.21
N LEU A 118 29.36 21.74 9.97
CA LEU A 118 29.07 20.76 11.03
C LEU A 118 30.29 20.58 11.96
N LEU A 119 31.47 20.40 11.41
CA LEU A 119 32.72 20.21 12.19
C LEU A 119 33.16 21.45 12.95
N GLU A 120 32.75 22.65 12.55
CA GLU A 120 33.04 23.93 13.21
C GLU A 120 32.04 24.24 14.37
N THR A 121 31.05 23.38 14.63
CA THR A 121 30.05 23.57 15.70
C THR A 121 30.71 23.42 17.09
N LYS A 122 30.88 24.51 17.83
CA LYS A 122 31.65 24.55 19.08
C LYS A 122 30.97 23.89 20.29
N GLU A 123 29.68 23.63 20.24
CA GLU A 123 28.90 23.15 21.38
C GLU A 123 28.70 21.63 21.39
N SER A 124 29.10 20.93 20.36
CA SER A 124 28.91 19.48 20.22
C SER A 124 30.22 18.73 20.40
N VAL A 125 30.20 17.70 21.26
CA VAL A 125 31.32 16.76 21.42
C VAL A 125 31.27 15.70 20.32
N TRP A 126 30.08 15.35 19.86
CA TRP A 126 29.81 14.32 18.86
C TRP A 126 28.78 14.83 17.85
N ILE A 127 29.04 14.64 16.56
CA ILE A 127 28.18 15.14 15.50
C ILE A 127 28.06 14.13 14.35
N VAL A 128 26.83 13.92 13.85
CA VAL A 128 26.56 13.07 12.68
C VAL A 128 26.87 13.85 11.41
N LEU A 129 27.73 13.30 10.56
CA LEU A 129 28.08 13.87 9.26
C LEU A 129 27.21 13.32 8.12
N LYS A 130 26.98 12.02 8.08
CA LYS A 130 26.08 11.34 7.10
C LYS A 130 25.46 10.10 7.74
N ARG A 131 24.21 9.84 7.42
CA ARG A 131 23.50 8.60 7.74
C ARG A 131 23.37 7.73 6.50
N ARG A 132 23.06 6.44 6.67
CA ARG A 132 22.83 5.48 5.58
C ARG A 132 24.02 5.32 4.62
N LEU A 133 25.23 5.32 5.17
CA LEU A 133 26.46 5.15 4.38
C LEU A 133 26.59 3.68 3.97
N ALA A 134 26.79 3.43 2.68
CA ALA A 134 27.05 2.08 2.17
C ALA A 134 28.38 1.51 2.71
N PRO A 135 28.48 0.17 2.90
CA PRO A 135 29.71 -0.47 3.40
C PRO A 135 30.96 -0.13 2.59
N GLU A 136 30.85 0.02 1.27
CA GLU A 136 31.96 0.38 0.38
C GLU A 136 32.45 1.79 0.67
N ILE A 137 31.54 2.76 0.80
CA ILE A 137 31.88 4.16 1.11
C ILE A 137 32.50 4.26 2.50
N LYS A 138 31.95 3.50 3.48
CA LYS A 138 32.55 3.37 4.82
C LYS A 138 34.00 2.92 4.72
N SER A 139 34.28 1.88 3.94
CA SER A 139 35.63 1.32 3.77
C SER A 139 36.61 2.34 3.11
N ASN A 140 36.12 3.09 2.14
CA ASN A 140 36.93 4.14 1.47
C ASN A 140 37.31 5.30 2.41
N ILE A 141 36.35 5.74 3.25
CA ILE A 141 36.60 6.81 4.24
C ILE A 141 37.49 6.31 5.38
N ASP A 142 37.27 5.07 5.86
CA ASP A 142 38.06 4.44 6.93
C ASP A 142 39.54 4.28 6.53
N ALA A 143 39.81 3.98 5.25
CA ALA A 143 41.15 3.91 4.68
C ALA A 143 41.90 5.23 4.72
N LEU A 144 41.21 6.38 4.83
CA LEU A 144 41.86 7.68 4.99
C LEU A 144 42.47 7.86 6.39
N SER A 145 42.13 7.02 7.34
CA SER A 145 42.64 6.99 8.72
C SER A 145 42.62 8.36 9.40
N ILE A 146 41.50 9.09 9.29
CA ILE A 146 41.32 10.42 9.89
C ILE A 146 40.93 10.26 11.36
N GLY A 147 41.81 10.72 12.28
CA GLY A 147 41.52 10.70 13.72
C GLY A 147 40.27 11.51 14.07
N GLY A 148 39.45 10.98 14.98
CA GLY A 148 38.18 11.59 15.43
C GLY A 148 36.97 11.32 14.55
N LEU A 149 37.11 10.63 13.41
CA LEU A 149 35.99 10.09 12.66
C LEU A 149 35.66 8.67 13.14
N GLY A 150 34.39 8.35 13.23
CA GLY A 150 33.93 7.02 13.61
C GLY A 150 32.69 6.58 12.81
N PHE A 151 32.42 5.27 12.88
CA PHE A 151 31.30 4.66 12.18
C PHE A 151 30.47 3.85 13.17
N GLU A 152 29.16 4.06 13.15
CA GLU A 152 28.19 3.26 13.88
C GLU A 152 27.36 2.45 12.88
N ARG A 153 27.29 1.13 13.08
CA ARG A 153 26.47 0.26 12.21
C ARG A 153 25.00 0.52 12.47
N MET A 154 24.23 0.59 11.39
CA MET A 154 22.78 0.64 11.41
C MET A 154 22.19 -0.28 10.34
N ASP A 155 21.05 -0.86 10.62
CA ASP A 155 20.25 -1.55 9.60
C ASP A 155 19.37 -0.52 8.86
N ILE A 156 19.31 -0.65 7.55
CA ILE A 156 18.38 0.14 6.72
C ILE A 156 17.42 -0.77 5.99
N ARG A 157 16.22 -0.27 5.74
CA ARG A 157 15.26 -0.91 4.85
C ARG A 157 15.62 -0.60 3.41
N VAL A 158 15.62 -1.62 2.55
CA VAL A 158 15.98 -1.51 1.13
C VAL A 158 14.86 -2.10 0.30
N TYR A 159 14.57 -1.43 -0.81
CA TYR A 159 13.59 -1.81 -1.81
C TYR A 159 14.33 -2.00 -3.14
N PRO A 160 14.74 -3.25 -3.49
CA PRO A 160 15.66 -3.49 -4.60
C PRO A 160 15.21 -2.95 -5.95
N GLU A 161 13.89 -2.88 -6.15
CA GLU A 161 13.28 -2.38 -7.38
C GLU A 161 12.81 -0.91 -7.27
N ALA A 162 13.40 -0.14 -6.35
CA ALA A 162 13.11 1.27 -6.11
C ALA A 162 11.60 1.57 -5.93
N SER A 163 10.96 2.22 -6.92
CA SER A 163 9.54 2.59 -6.85
C SER A 163 8.57 1.47 -7.20
N ALA A 164 9.08 0.30 -7.66
CA ALA A 164 8.19 -0.80 -8.03
C ALA A 164 7.38 -1.28 -6.82
N ALA A 165 6.06 -1.34 -6.99
CA ALA A 165 5.10 -1.71 -5.94
C ALA A 165 5.11 -0.77 -4.70
N ALA A 166 5.56 0.48 -4.81
CA ALA A 166 5.71 1.39 -3.67
C ALA A 166 4.45 1.51 -2.81
N HIS A 167 3.29 1.76 -3.42
CA HIS A 167 2.03 1.86 -2.69
C HIS A 167 1.59 0.56 -2.03
N LEU A 168 1.96 -0.58 -2.62
CA LEU A 168 1.65 -1.89 -2.05
C LEU A 168 2.57 -2.22 -0.89
N LEU A 169 3.88 -1.89 -1.01
CA LEU A 169 4.86 -2.15 0.04
C LEU A 169 4.72 -1.17 1.21
N GLY A 170 4.52 0.13 0.93
CA GLY A 170 4.68 1.18 1.92
C GLY A 170 6.15 1.48 2.20
N PHE A 171 6.46 2.09 3.33
CA PHE A 171 7.85 2.42 3.70
C PHE A 171 8.08 2.32 5.21
N VAL A 172 9.37 2.31 5.60
CA VAL A 172 9.79 2.38 7.01
C VAL A 172 10.33 3.76 7.31
N GLY A 173 9.72 4.43 8.27
CA GLY A 173 10.12 5.75 8.76
C GLY A 173 10.47 5.73 10.25
N LYS A 174 10.84 6.89 10.80
CA LYS A 174 11.16 7.08 12.21
C LYS A 174 9.97 7.64 12.97
N GLN A 175 9.74 7.15 14.19
CA GLN A 175 8.84 7.77 15.16
C GLN A 175 9.55 8.89 15.91
N GLU A 176 8.80 9.64 16.74
CA GLU A 176 9.34 10.71 17.60
C GLU A 176 10.43 10.22 18.56
N ASP A 177 10.33 8.97 19.02
CA ASP A 177 11.33 8.33 19.89
C ASP A 177 12.55 7.77 19.13
N GLY A 178 12.60 7.94 17.80
CA GLY A 178 13.67 7.48 16.93
C GLY A 178 13.57 6.00 16.50
N SER A 179 12.55 5.27 16.97
CA SER A 179 12.33 3.88 16.57
C SER A 179 11.79 3.77 15.13
N ASP A 180 12.10 2.64 14.47
CA ASP A 180 11.60 2.34 13.13
C ASP A 180 10.16 1.84 13.19
N THR A 181 9.31 2.37 12.32
CA THR A 181 7.93 1.88 12.14
C THR A 181 7.55 1.86 10.66
N GLY A 182 6.71 0.91 10.30
CA GLY A 182 6.14 0.82 8.97
C GLY A 182 4.95 1.74 8.80
N TYR A 183 4.87 2.37 7.64
CA TYR A 183 3.79 3.26 7.24
C TYR A 183 3.23 2.83 5.90
N PHE A 184 1.90 2.83 5.77
CA PHE A 184 1.15 2.44 4.58
C PHE A 184 1.42 1.01 4.10
N GLY A 185 0.69 0.54 3.09
CA GLY A 185 0.89 -0.75 2.45
C GLY A 185 1.08 -1.92 3.43
N LEU A 186 1.93 -2.86 3.03
CA LEU A 186 2.30 -4.04 3.83
C LEU A 186 3.17 -3.66 5.04
N GLU A 187 4.09 -2.71 4.89
CA GLU A 187 4.96 -2.25 5.97
C GLU A 187 4.14 -1.70 7.15
N GLY A 188 3.06 -0.96 6.84
CA GLY A 188 2.16 -0.43 7.85
C GLY A 188 1.23 -1.49 8.42
N TYR A 189 0.57 -2.28 7.58
CA TYR A 189 -0.40 -3.28 8.01
C TYR A 189 0.22 -4.38 8.88
N TYR A 190 1.37 -4.91 8.45
CA TYR A 190 2.10 -5.96 9.16
C TYR A 190 3.23 -5.43 10.07
N ASN A 191 3.23 -4.13 10.41
CA ASN A 191 4.33 -3.54 11.17
C ASN A 191 4.71 -4.33 12.43
N LEU A 192 3.71 -4.74 13.24
CA LEU A 192 3.95 -5.49 14.48
C LEU A 192 4.59 -6.87 14.23
N SER A 193 4.29 -7.51 13.11
CA SER A 193 4.88 -8.80 12.73
C SER A 193 6.29 -8.62 12.17
N LEU A 194 6.47 -7.60 11.33
CA LEU A 194 7.74 -7.32 10.66
C LEU A 194 8.82 -6.79 11.61
N GLN A 195 8.48 -5.93 12.57
CA GLN A 195 9.47 -5.26 13.44
C GLN A 195 10.18 -6.18 14.43
N GLY A 196 9.63 -7.37 14.70
CA GLY A 196 10.16 -8.29 15.70
C GLY A 196 10.02 -7.78 17.14
N LYS A 197 10.78 -8.36 18.04
CA LYS A 197 10.82 -7.94 19.46
C LYS A 197 12.24 -7.55 19.83
N PRO A 198 12.48 -6.30 20.30
CA PRO A 198 13.81 -5.85 20.69
C PRO A 198 14.33 -6.70 21.84
N GLY A 199 15.62 -6.93 21.83
CA GLY A 199 16.36 -7.49 22.95
C GLY A 199 16.78 -6.40 23.91
N PHE A 200 17.33 -6.80 25.04
CA PHE A 200 17.84 -5.91 26.06
C PHE A 200 19.15 -6.45 26.58
N PHE A 201 20.17 -5.62 26.61
CA PHE A 201 21.47 -5.94 27.18
C PHE A 201 21.78 -4.95 28.31
N GLU A 202 22.04 -5.45 29.51
CA GLU A 202 22.33 -4.67 30.68
C GLU A 202 23.63 -5.19 31.31
N HIS A 203 24.57 -4.32 31.54
CA HIS A 203 25.83 -4.64 32.22
C HIS A 203 26.20 -3.55 33.21
N GLU A 204 27.01 -3.91 34.21
CA GLU A 204 27.57 -2.93 35.14
C GLU A 204 28.70 -2.14 34.48
N LYS A 205 28.77 -0.83 34.79
CA LYS A 205 29.82 0.08 34.33
C LYS A 205 30.58 0.70 35.50
N ASP A 206 31.84 1.00 35.28
CA ASP A 206 32.67 1.77 36.21
C ASP A 206 32.30 3.28 36.21
N ALA A 207 32.97 4.05 37.04
CA ALA A 207 32.74 5.50 37.14
C ALA A 207 33.14 6.26 35.86
N LEU A 208 33.85 5.64 34.93
CA LEU A 208 34.25 6.17 33.63
C LEU A 208 33.33 5.68 32.51
N GLY A 209 32.29 4.88 32.85
CA GLY A 209 31.34 4.32 31.88
C GLY A 209 31.83 3.06 31.16
N LYS A 210 32.97 2.48 31.53
CA LYS A 210 33.48 1.25 30.92
C LYS A 210 32.80 0.01 31.51
N PRO A 211 32.47 -1.02 30.66
CA PRO A 211 31.88 -2.26 31.13
C PRO A 211 32.75 -2.98 32.14
N ILE A 212 32.14 -3.46 33.24
CA ILE A 212 32.78 -4.30 34.24
C ILE A 212 32.52 -5.76 33.87
N ASN A 213 33.56 -6.50 33.44
CA ASN A 213 33.43 -7.88 32.93
C ASN A 213 33.08 -8.93 34.02
N VAL A 214 33.02 -8.55 35.28
CA VAL A 214 32.78 -9.47 36.41
C VAL A 214 31.43 -9.18 37.11
N GLY A 215 30.66 -8.20 36.58
CA GLY A 215 29.35 -7.82 37.11
C GLY A 215 28.19 -8.70 36.58
N ASP A 216 27.00 -8.46 37.11
CA ASP A 216 25.77 -9.11 36.62
C ASP A 216 25.48 -8.67 35.18
N ILE A 217 25.43 -9.64 34.28
CA ILE A 217 25.02 -9.43 32.87
C ILE A 217 23.61 -9.96 32.71
N LYS A 218 22.71 -9.10 32.27
CA LYS A 218 21.37 -9.49 31.89
C LYS A 218 21.19 -9.29 30.40
N GLU A 219 21.01 -10.40 29.69
CA GLU A 219 20.80 -10.42 28.25
C GLU A 219 19.44 -11.04 27.93
N ILE A 220 18.65 -10.31 27.18
CA ILE A 220 17.44 -10.80 26.51
C ILE A 220 17.71 -10.68 25.02
N SER A 221 17.87 -11.78 24.34
CA SER A 221 18.13 -11.78 22.90
C SER A 221 16.96 -11.19 22.13
N ALA A 222 17.26 -10.40 21.12
CA ALA A 222 16.25 -9.88 20.19
C ALA A 222 15.62 -11.05 19.39
N ILE A 223 14.32 -10.96 19.14
CA ILE A 223 13.60 -11.90 18.28
C ILE A 223 13.32 -11.21 16.95
N GLY A 224 13.88 -11.74 15.87
CA GLY A 224 13.66 -11.19 14.52
C GLY A 224 12.19 -11.15 14.12
N GLY A 225 11.86 -10.21 13.26
CA GLY A 225 10.54 -10.10 12.67
C GLY A 225 10.22 -11.29 11.75
N VAL A 226 8.96 -11.40 11.42
CA VAL A 226 8.40 -12.44 10.55
C VAL A 226 8.53 -12.01 9.10
N ASP A 227 9.01 -12.87 8.22
CA ASP A 227 9.02 -12.65 6.78
C ASP A 227 7.61 -12.85 6.19
N LEU A 228 7.25 -12.00 5.24
CA LEU A 228 5.99 -12.10 4.50
C LEU A 228 6.27 -12.67 3.12
N LEU A 229 5.70 -13.83 2.78
CA LEU A 229 5.65 -14.33 1.41
C LEU A 229 4.32 -13.87 0.80
N THR A 230 4.39 -13.11 -0.28
CA THR A 230 3.21 -12.51 -0.92
C THR A 230 2.73 -13.32 -2.14
N ASN A 231 1.51 -13.04 -2.60
CA ASN A 231 0.98 -13.51 -3.88
C ASN A 231 1.55 -12.74 -5.08
N ILE A 232 2.29 -11.66 -4.84
CA ILE A 232 2.83 -10.80 -5.89
C ILE A 232 3.82 -11.57 -6.75
N ASP A 233 3.54 -11.61 -8.05
CA ASP A 233 4.49 -12.05 -9.05
C ASP A 233 5.35 -10.85 -9.47
N LYS A 234 6.63 -10.90 -9.10
CA LYS A 234 7.56 -9.79 -9.35
C LYS A 234 7.68 -9.45 -10.83
N THR A 235 7.68 -10.44 -11.70
CA THR A 235 7.78 -10.25 -13.16
C THR A 235 6.53 -9.54 -13.69
N ILE A 236 5.35 -10.00 -13.28
CA ILE A 236 4.08 -9.38 -13.68
C ILE A 236 3.98 -7.97 -13.10
N GLN A 237 4.37 -7.75 -11.85
CA GLN A 237 4.37 -6.42 -11.22
C GLN A 237 5.20 -5.43 -12.04
N MET A 238 6.41 -5.81 -12.43
CA MET A 238 7.28 -4.95 -13.24
C MET A 238 6.70 -4.68 -14.64
N TYR A 239 6.07 -5.67 -15.28
CA TYR A 239 5.38 -5.47 -16.56
C TYR A 239 4.22 -4.50 -16.43
N VAL A 240 3.36 -4.71 -15.43
CA VAL A 240 2.19 -3.86 -15.16
C VAL A 240 2.63 -2.42 -14.92
N GLU A 241 3.64 -2.21 -14.09
CA GLU A 241 4.13 -0.88 -13.75
C GLU A 241 4.71 -0.14 -14.96
N ARG A 242 5.57 -0.82 -15.73
CA ARG A 242 6.11 -0.27 -16.97
C ARG A 242 5.00 0.09 -17.97
N LYS A 243 4.05 -0.82 -18.18
CA LYS A 243 2.94 -0.60 -19.12
C LYS A 243 2.01 0.52 -18.67
N LEU A 244 1.77 0.65 -17.37
CA LEU A 244 0.98 1.76 -16.84
C LEU A 244 1.71 3.09 -17.07
N LYS A 245 3.00 3.17 -16.80
CA LYS A 245 3.80 4.37 -17.06
C LYS A 245 3.81 4.74 -18.54
N GLU A 246 4.07 3.77 -19.44
CA GLU A 246 3.97 3.95 -20.91
C GLU A 246 2.57 4.42 -21.33
N GLY A 247 1.52 3.88 -20.68
CA GLY A 247 0.13 4.26 -20.93
C GLY A 247 -0.19 5.68 -20.49
N LEU A 248 0.26 6.10 -19.32
CA LEU A 248 0.08 7.47 -18.83
C LEU A 248 0.73 8.49 -19.76
N GLU A 249 1.95 8.23 -20.20
CA GLU A 249 2.66 9.09 -21.17
C GLU A 249 1.93 9.12 -22.51
N LYS A 250 1.57 7.95 -23.06
CA LYS A 250 0.91 7.81 -24.35
C LYS A 250 -0.45 8.51 -24.41
N TYR A 251 -1.24 8.38 -23.35
CA TYR A 251 -2.59 8.94 -23.29
C TYR A 251 -2.65 10.29 -22.58
N SER A 252 -1.49 10.79 -22.12
CA SER A 252 -1.38 12.04 -21.35
C SER A 252 -2.37 12.07 -20.18
N ALA A 253 -2.48 10.95 -19.45
CA ALA A 253 -3.35 10.82 -18.31
C ALA A 253 -2.68 11.33 -17.04
N SER A 254 -3.43 11.99 -16.16
CA SER A 254 -2.91 12.59 -14.93
C SER A 254 -2.50 11.55 -13.88
N SER A 255 -3.23 10.43 -13.84
CA SER A 255 -2.94 9.31 -12.94
C SER A 255 -3.55 8.02 -13.49
N GLY A 256 -3.19 6.89 -12.91
CA GLY A 256 -3.75 5.60 -13.30
C GLY A 256 -3.48 4.51 -12.29
N THR A 257 -4.31 3.48 -12.33
CA THR A 257 -4.20 2.30 -11.48
C THR A 257 -4.44 1.04 -12.29
N VAL A 258 -3.62 0.03 -12.04
CA VAL A 258 -3.82 -1.34 -12.55
C VAL A 258 -3.79 -2.31 -11.38
N ILE A 259 -4.78 -3.20 -11.31
CA ILE A 259 -4.83 -4.30 -10.36
C ILE A 259 -5.00 -5.60 -11.13
N VAL A 260 -4.20 -6.61 -10.83
CA VAL A 260 -4.30 -7.97 -11.36
C VAL A 260 -4.48 -8.92 -10.18
N MET A 261 -5.56 -9.69 -10.19
CA MET A 261 -5.94 -10.57 -9.09
C MET A 261 -6.30 -11.97 -9.61
N ASN A 262 -5.95 -13.00 -8.87
CA ASN A 262 -6.42 -14.35 -9.12
C ASN A 262 -7.89 -14.48 -8.65
N PRO A 263 -8.85 -14.73 -9.55
CA PRO A 263 -10.26 -14.78 -9.15
C PRO A 263 -10.65 -16.00 -8.31
N LYS A 264 -9.79 -17.03 -8.20
CA LYS A 264 -10.10 -18.27 -7.48
C LYS A 264 -9.83 -18.18 -5.98
N ASP A 265 -8.80 -17.42 -5.60
CA ASP A 265 -8.31 -17.33 -4.22
C ASP A 265 -8.18 -15.89 -3.70
N GLY A 266 -8.39 -14.90 -4.57
CA GLY A 266 -8.27 -13.48 -4.20
C GLY A 266 -6.84 -12.96 -4.14
N GLY A 267 -5.83 -13.78 -4.46
CA GLY A 267 -4.42 -13.37 -4.43
C GLY A 267 -4.13 -12.22 -5.38
N ILE A 268 -3.60 -11.12 -4.85
CA ILE A 268 -3.15 -9.99 -5.66
C ILE A 268 -1.85 -10.37 -6.35
N ILE A 269 -1.89 -10.50 -7.67
CA ILE A 269 -0.75 -10.87 -8.51
C ILE A 269 0.13 -9.65 -8.78
N ALA A 270 -0.50 -8.49 -9.04
CA ALA A 270 0.16 -7.21 -9.22
C ALA A 270 -0.79 -6.06 -8.90
N MET A 271 -0.24 -4.97 -8.38
CA MET A 271 -0.98 -3.73 -8.12
C MET A 271 -0.03 -2.54 -8.30
N SER A 272 -0.38 -1.62 -9.17
CA SER A 272 0.41 -0.42 -9.46
C SER A 272 -0.48 0.79 -9.61
N SER A 273 -0.02 1.92 -9.08
CA SER A 273 -0.66 3.23 -9.23
C SER A 273 0.40 4.30 -9.49
N PHE A 274 0.06 5.27 -10.33
CA PHE A 274 0.88 6.46 -10.57
C PHE A 274 0.03 7.73 -10.42
N PRO A 275 0.64 8.86 -9.97
CA PRO A 275 2.05 9.04 -9.62
C PRO A 275 2.45 8.19 -8.43
N SER A 276 3.74 7.83 -8.34
CA SER A 276 4.34 6.95 -7.33
C SER A 276 5.49 7.63 -6.61
N PHE A 277 6.10 6.95 -5.65
CA PHE A 277 7.23 7.45 -4.84
C PHE A 277 8.31 6.36 -4.69
N GLU A 278 9.50 6.74 -4.24
CA GLU A 278 10.56 5.81 -3.85
C GLU A 278 10.51 5.57 -2.33
N PRO A 279 10.20 4.34 -1.87
CA PRO A 279 10.01 4.07 -0.43
C PRO A 279 11.25 4.31 0.43
N ASP A 280 12.45 4.15 -0.11
CA ASP A 280 13.72 4.40 0.59
C ASP A 280 14.11 5.88 0.65
N LYS A 281 13.43 6.74 -0.15
CA LYS A 281 13.58 8.20 -0.19
C LYS A 281 12.27 8.93 0.10
N TYR A 282 11.37 8.33 0.90
CA TYR A 282 10.02 8.85 1.16
C TYR A 282 9.99 10.32 1.57
N TRP A 283 11.03 10.83 2.25
CA TRP A 283 11.12 12.24 2.68
C TRP A 283 11.21 13.27 1.53
N ASN A 284 11.40 12.83 0.29
CA ASN A 284 11.40 13.69 -0.89
C ASN A 284 9.99 13.90 -1.49
N TYR A 285 8.97 13.25 -0.92
CA TYR A 285 7.61 13.20 -1.47
C TYR A 285 6.59 13.78 -0.48
N SER A 286 5.44 14.23 -0.97
CA SER A 286 4.34 14.70 -0.14
C SER A 286 3.51 13.55 0.42
N ASP A 287 2.88 13.78 1.57
CA ASP A 287 2.08 12.76 2.27
C ASP A 287 0.90 12.22 1.45
N GLU A 288 0.37 13.03 0.51
CA GLU A 288 -0.71 12.60 -0.36
C GLU A 288 -0.31 11.44 -1.28
N LEU A 289 0.98 11.37 -1.69
CA LEU A 289 1.48 10.32 -2.57
C LEU A 289 1.63 8.96 -1.89
N PHE A 290 1.63 8.91 -0.57
CA PHE A 290 1.80 7.64 0.14
C PHE A 290 0.51 6.80 0.19
N ARG A 291 -0.64 7.45 0.00
CA ARG A 291 -1.93 6.75 -0.02
C ARG A 291 -2.05 5.94 -1.29
N ASN A 292 -2.38 4.65 -1.15
CA ASN A 292 -2.58 3.77 -2.29
C ASN A 292 -3.94 4.05 -2.98
N PRO A 293 -3.97 4.64 -4.18
CA PRO A 293 -5.23 4.96 -4.85
C PRO A 293 -6.10 3.73 -5.13
N ALA A 294 -5.48 2.56 -5.33
CA ALA A 294 -6.20 1.32 -5.58
C ALA A 294 -7.20 0.95 -4.47
N ILE A 295 -6.92 1.33 -3.22
CA ILE A 295 -7.71 0.97 -2.04
C ILE A 295 -8.35 2.17 -1.32
N SER A 296 -7.95 3.40 -1.66
CA SER A 296 -8.36 4.60 -0.93
C SER A 296 -9.06 5.66 -1.77
N SER A 297 -8.96 5.61 -3.10
CA SER A 297 -9.58 6.60 -3.98
C SER A 297 -10.92 6.09 -4.51
N GLY A 298 -11.99 6.80 -4.16
CA GLY A 298 -13.32 6.52 -4.68
C GLY A 298 -13.61 7.30 -5.95
N PHE A 299 -14.28 6.66 -6.90
CA PHE A 299 -14.73 7.30 -8.14
C PHE A 299 -16.05 6.70 -8.62
N GLU A 300 -16.76 7.40 -9.48
CA GLU A 300 -17.94 6.85 -10.15
C GLU A 300 -17.49 5.88 -11.25
N PRO A 301 -17.90 4.59 -11.20
CA PRO A 301 -17.36 3.56 -12.09
C PRO A 301 -17.85 3.67 -13.53
N GLY A 302 -18.95 4.37 -13.77
CA GLY A 302 -19.59 4.45 -15.09
C GLY A 302 -19.96 3.06 -15.62
N SER A 303 -19.85 2.88 -16.94
CA SER A 303 -20.36 1.68 -17.63
C SER A 303 -19.72 0.36 -17.24
N VAL A 304 -18.57 0.32 -16.56
CA VAL A 304 -18.05 -0.95 -15.99
C VAL A 304 -18.97 -1.50 -14.92
N PHE A 305 -19.77 -0.64 -14.28
CA PHE A 305 -20.71 -1.05 -13.25
C PHE A 305 -21.90 -1.85 -13.77
N LYS A 306 -22.24 -1.69 -15.05
CA LYS A 306 -23.38 -2.37 -15.72
C LYS A 306 -23.32 -3.90 -15.60
N ILE A 307 -22.10 -4.48 -15.55
CA ILE A 307 -21.94 -5.93 -15.43
C ILE A 307 -22.49 -6.48 -14.11
N PHE A 308 -22.37 -5.72 -13.02
CA PHE A 308 -22.87 -6.13 -11.71
C PHE A 308 -24.38 -6.00 -11.60
N ILE A 309 -24.94 -4.95 -12.20
CA ILE A 309 -26.39 -4.73 -12.28
C ILE A 309 -27.04 -5.83 -13.14
N MET A 310 -26.47 -6.09 -14.32
CA MET A 310 -26.95 -7.15 -15.20
C MET A 310 -26.83 -8.54 -14.55
N ALA A 311 -25.69 -8.85 -13.91
CA ALA A 311 -25.51 -10.10 -13.19
C ALA A 311 -26.57 -10.30 -12.09
N SER A 312 -26.90 -9.23 -11.35
CA SER A 312 -27.96 -9.22 -10.35
C SER A 312 -29.36 -9.48 -10.96
N ALA A 313 -29.64 -8.86 -12.11
CA ALA A 313 -30.91 -9.03 -12.80
C ALA A 313 -31.07 -10.43 -13.41
N LEU A 314 -29.98 -11.02 -13.91
CA LEU A 314 -29.96 -12.40 -14.38
C LEU A 314 -30.17 -13.39 -13.24
N ASP A 315 -29.49 -13.20 -12.12
CA ASP A 315 -29.57 -14.08 -10.96
C ASP A 315 -30.96 -14.05 -10.31
N SER A 316 -31.53 -12.85 -10.15
CA SER A 316 -32.91 -12.68 -9.66
C SER A 316 -33.98 -13.15 -10.65
N LYS A 317 -33.59 -13.51 -11.88
CA LYS A 317 -34.48 -13.87 -12.99
C LYS A 317 -35.44 -12.73 -13.40
N SER A 318 -35.07 -11.49 -13.11
CA SER A 318 -35.79 -10.30 -13.56
C SER A 318 -35.69 -10.14 -15.07
N VAL A 319 -34.56 -10.58 -15.67
CA VAL A 319 -34.33 -10.67 -17.11
C VAL A 319 -33.57 -11.95 -17.48
N LYS A 320 -33.52 -12.25 -18.78
CA LYS A 320 -32.68 -13.29 -19.40
C LYS A 320 -31.80 -12.64 -20.46
N PRO A 321 -30.72 -13.29 -20.95
CA PRO A 321 -29.87 -12.75 -22.02
C PRO A 321 -30.62 -12.35 -23.29
N ASP A 322 -31.68 -13.06 -23.60
CA ASP A 322 -32.55 -12.87 -24.79
C ASP A 322 -33.80 -12.00 -24.52
N THR A 323 -33.97 -11.47 -23.29
CA THR A 323 -35.05 -10.54 -22.99
C THR A 323 -34.92 -9.29 -23.86
N ILE A 324 -35.99 -8.89 -24.50
CA ILE A 324 -36.04 -7.71 -25.39
C ILE A 324 -36.30 -6.45 -24.52
N CYS A 325 -35.57 -5.40 -24.83
CA CYS A 325 -35.78 -4.07 -24.29
C CYS A 325 -36.85 -3.35 -25.13
N ASP A 326 -38.04 -3.19 -24.56
CA ASP A 326 -39.19 -2.57 -25.25
C ASP A 326 -39.19 -1.03 -25.19
N VAL A 327 -38.16 -0.41 -24.58
CA VAL A 327 -37.97 1.05 -24.42
C VAL A 327 -36.67 1.55 -25.08
N CYS A 328 -35.91 0.65 -25.74
CA CYS A 328 -34.58 1.00 -26.30
C CYS A 328 -34.67 1.60 -27.72
N ASP A 329 -35.83 2.08 -28.14
CA ASP A 329 -36.08 2.74 -29.43
C ASP A 329 -35.91 4.27 -29.38
N GLY A 330 -35.66 4.85 -28.21
CA GLY A 330 -35.50 6.28 -28.01
C GLY A 330 -35.01 6.63 -26.59
N PRO A 331 -34.98 7.92 -26.27
CA PRO A 331 -34.67 8.39 -24.92
C PRO A 331 -35.69 7.88 -23.90
N TYR A 332 -35.21 7.45 -22.74
CA TYR A 332 -36.05 6.97 -21.64
C TYR A 332 -36.26 8.06 -20.59
N ILE A 333 -37.53 8.40 -20.35
CA ILE A 333 -37.89 9.47 -19.43
C ILE A 333 -38.06 8.92 -18.01
N VAL A 334 -37.23 9.39 -17.10
CA VAL A 334 -37.29 9.08 -15.67
C VAL A 334 -37.60 10.36 -14.89
N ASP A 335 -38.81 10.50 -14.36
CA ASP A 335 -39.33 11.74 -13.79
C ASP A 335 -39.24 12.88 -14.82
N LYS A 336 -38.44 13.92 -14.58
CA LYS A 336 -38.20 15.06 -15.49
C LYS A 336 -36.91 14.94 -16.30
N TYR A 337 -36.16 13.85 -16.13
CA TYR A 337 -34.86 13.65 -16.80
C TYR A 337 -34.97 12.70 -17.98
N SER A 338 -34.25 13.00 -19.05
CA SER A 338 -34.07 12.15 -20.21
C SER A 338 -32.80 11.33 -20.05
N ILE A 339 -32.91 10.01 -20.05
CA ILE A 339 -31.75 9.09 -20.12
C ILE A 339 -31.52 8.80 -21.61
N GLU A 340 -30.30 9.06 -22.04
CA GLU A 340 -29.87 8.91 -23.43
C GLU A 340 -28.70 7.95 -23.53
N THR A 341 -28.52 7.34 -24.70
CA THR A 341 -27.32 6.57 -25.02
C THR A 341 -26.13 7.53 -25.19
N TRP A 342 -24.90 7.04 -24.99
CA TRP A 342 -23.69 7.86 -25.03
C TRP A 342 -23.41 8.50 -26.41
N ASP A 343 -23.92 7.89 -27.52
CA ASP A 343 -23.73 8.34 -28.91
C ASP A 343 -25.04 8.76 -29.59
N ASN A 344 -26.13 8.88 -28.84
CA ASN A 344 -27.48 9.19 -29.33
C ASN A 344 -28.01 8.23 -30.41
N LYS A 345 -27.47 7.00 -30.43
CA LYS A 345 -28.01 5.91 -31.28
C LYS A 345 -28.86 4.97 -30.44
N TYR A 346 -29.99 4.62 -30.94
CA TYR A 346 -30.95 3.73 -30.27
C TYR A 346 -31.09 2.46 -31.12
N TYR A 347 -31.26 1.36 -30.43
CA TYR A 347 -31.31 0.03 -31.04
C TYR A 347 -32.63 -0.66 -30.67
N PRO A 348 -33.71 -0.45 -31.45
CA PRO A 348 -34.98 -1.14 -31.23
C PRO A 348 -34.79 -2.65 -31.14
N ASP A 349 -35.60 -3.31 -30.33
CA ASP A 349 -35.58 -4.76 -30.12
C ASP A 349 -34.24 -5.33 -29.58
N SER A 350 -33.39 -4.49 -28.96
CA SER A 350 -32.16 -4.94 -28.35
C SER A 350 -32.41 -6.00 -27.27
N THR A 351 -31.67 -7.08 -27.34
CA THR A 351 -31.59 -8.06 -26.24
C THR A 351 -30.77 -7.52 -25.08
N MET A 352 -30.84 -8.14 -23.90
CA MET A 352 -30.00 -7.79 -22.77
C MET A 352 -28.51 -7.96 -23.09
N THR A 353 -28.17 -8.90 -23.98
CA THR A 353 -26.80 -9.03 -24.52
C THR A 353 -26.39 -7.79 -25.30
N ASP A 354 -27.26 -7.31 -26.21
CA ASP A 354 -27.00 -6.10 -27.01
C ASP A 354 -26.87 -4.85 -26.12
N VAL A 355 -27.66 -4.75 -25.02
CA VAL A 355 -27.54 -3.66 -24.04
C VAL A 355 -26.13 -3.58 -23.45
N ILE A 356 -25.49 -4.72 -23.15
CA ILE A 356 -24.11 -4.76 -22.64
C ILE A 356 -23.11 -4.47 -23.75
N VAL A 357 -23.31 -5.00 -24.97
CA VAL A 357 -22.44 -4.80 -26.14
C VAL A 357 -22.40 -3.33 -26.55
N HIS A 358 -23.57 -2.67 -26.66
CA HIS A 358 -23.67 -1.26 -27.02
C HIS A 358 -23.46 -0.30 -25.83
N SER A 359 -23.31 -0.85 -24.61
CA SER A 359 -23.19 -0.05 -23.39
C SER A 359 -24.38 0.91 -23.18
N ASP A 360 -25.59 0.42 -23.46
CA ASP A 360 -26.82 1.21 -23.53
C ASP A 360 -27.30 1.62 -22.12
N ASN A 361 -27.42 2.93 -21.85
CA ASN A 361 -27.93 3.46 -20.58
C ASN A 361 -29.45 3.27 -20.46
N VAL A 362 -30.16 3.37 -21.59
CA VAL A 362 -31.63 3.19 -21.64
C VAL A 362 -31.98 1.76 -21.25
N GLY A 363 -31.27 0.78 -21.85
CA GLY A 363 -31.44 -0.63 -21.51
C GLY A 363 -31.08 -0.93 -20.05
N MET A 364 -30.09 -0.25 -19.47
CA MET A 364 -29.77 -0.42 -18.05
C MET A 364 -30.82 0.19 -17.14
N SER A 365 -31.43 1.31 -17.50
CA SER A 365 -32.57 1.89 -16.76
C SER A 365 -33.79 0.96 -16.81
N PHE A 366 -34.08 0.36 -17.97
CA PHE A 366 -35.10 -0.70 -18.08
C PHE A 366 -34.84 -1.87 -17.13
N ILE A 367 -33.58 -2.33 -17.03
CA ILE A 367 -33.19 -3.43 -16.11
C ILE A 367 -33.40 -3.00 -14.67
N SER A 368 -33.05 -1.76 -14.32
CA SER A 368 -33.20 -1.26 -12.96
C SER A 368 -34.65 -1.22 -12.50
N ASP A 369 -35.57 -0.88 -13.40
CA ASP A 369 -37.00 -0.93 -13.14
C ASP A 369 -37.52 -2.37 -12.93
N LYS A 370 -36.97 -3.33 -13.69
CA LYS A 370 -37.35 -4.74 -13.56
C LYS A 370 -36.87 -5.37 -12.25
N ILE A 371 -35.68 -5.03 -11.76
CA ILE A 371 -35.11 -5.56 -10.52
C ILE A 371 -35.62 -4.82 -9.30
N GLY A 372 -35.82 -3.51 -9.39
CA GLY A 372 -36.26 -2.64 -8.30
C GLY A 372 -35.16 -2.28 -7.28
N ALA A 373 -35.34 -1.16 -6.61
CA ALA A 373 -34.31 -0.54 -5.74
C ALA A 373 -33.86 -1.44 -4.58
N ASP A 374 -34.81 -2.06 -3.87
CA ASP A 374 -34.50 -2.84 -2.66
C ASP A 374 -33.67 -4.09 -2.97
N LEU A 375 -34.05 -4.82 -4.01
CA LEU A 375 -33.35 -6.04 -4.41
C LEU A 375 -31.98 -5.71 -5.01
N LEU A 376 -31.90 -4.65 -5.82
CA LEU A 376 -30.63 -4.17 -6.36
C LEU A 376 -29.68 -3.75 -5.23
N TYR A 377 -30.17 -2.99 -4.25
CA TYR A 377 -29.37 -2.61 -3.08
C TYR A 377 -28.77 -3.84 -2.37
N ASP A 378 -29.60 -4.88 -2.15
CA ASP A 378 -29.15 -6.10 -1.48
C ASP A 378 -28.06 -6.83 -2.29
N TYR A 379 -28.15 -6.87 -3.62
CA TYR A 379 -27.10 -7.42 -4.48
C TYR A 379 -25.81 -6.58 -4.42
N LEU A 380 -25.93 -5.24 -4.49
CA LEU A 380 -24.75 -4.37 -4.39
C LEU A 380 -24.00 -4.57 -3.07
N LYS A 381 -24.72 -4.70 -1.97
CA LYS A 381 -24.11 -5.03 -0.67
C LYS A 381 -23.45 -6.41 -0.67
N LYS A 382 -24.07 -7.42 -1.30
CA LYS A 382 -23.47 -8.76 -1.44
C LYS A 382 -22.23 -8.76 -2.30
N PHE A 383 -22.16 -7.95 -3.38
CA PHE A 383 -20.96 -7.75 -4.18
C PHE A 383 -19.83 -7.03 -3.41
N GLY A 384 -20.12 -6.50 -2.21
CA GLY A 384 -19.15 -5.82 -1.35
C GLY A 384 -19.09 -4.30 -1.51
N PHE A 385 -19.95 -3.71 -2.35
CA PHE A 385 -20.00 -2.26 -2.48
C PHE A 385 -20.51 -1.60 -1.21
N GLY A 386 -19.92 -0.45 -0.86
CA GLY A 386 -20.24 0.28 0.36
C GLY A 386 -19.63 -0.32 1.63
N SER A 387 -18.62 -1.19 1.51
CA SER A 387 -17.89 -1.79 2.63
C SER A 387 -16.43 -2.00 2.25
N VAL A 388 -15.52 -2.02 3.23
CA VAL A 388 -14.13 -2.40 2.99
C VAL A 388 -14.04 -3.85 2.51
N THR A 389 -13.07 -4.15 1.66
CA THR A 389 -12.87 -5.51 1.13
C THR A 389 -12.14 -6.42 2.10
N GLY A 390 -11.44 -5.80 3.08
CA GLY A 390 -10.61 -6.51 4.04
C GLY A 390 -9.24 -6.90 3.49
N ILE A 391 -8.77 -6.26 2.42
CA ILE A 391 -7.41 -6.47 1.92
C ILE A 391 -6.39 -6.13 3.00
N ASP A 392 -5.35 -6.93 3.08
CA ASP A 392 -4.29 -6.83 4.08
C ASP A 392 -3.27 -5.72 3.78
N LEU A 393 -3.77 -4.53 3.49
CA LEU A 393 -3.02 -3.29 3.29
C LEU A 393 -3.52 -2.18 4.20
N GLN A 394 -2.61 -1.37 4.73
CA GLN A 394 -2.98 -0.22 5.55
C GLN A 394 -3.61 0.88 4.70
N GLY A 395 -4.72 1.46 5.18
CA GLY A 395 -5.32 2.63 4.57
C GLY A 395 -6.48 2.34 3.61
N GLU A 396 -7.05 1.12 3.65
CA GLU A 396 -8.26 0.84 2.90
C GLU A 396 -9.41 1.74 3.37
N PHE A 397 -10.12 2.31 2.39
CA PHE A 397 -11.27 3.18 2.60
C PHE A 397 -12.47 2.69 1.78
N SER A 398 -13.68 2.88 2.28
CA SER A 398 -14.91 2.58 1.58
C SER A 398 -15.88 3.75 1.66
N LEU A 399 -16.50 4.02 0.53
CA LEU A 399 -17.63 4.95 0.44
C LEU A 399 -18.92 4.16 0.69
N GLU A 400 -19.73 4.64 1.60
CA GLU A 400 -21.01 3.99 1.92
C GLU A 400 -22.01 4.17 0.76
N LEU A 401 -22.77 3.11 0.50
CA LEU A 401 -23.93 3.22 -0.37
C LEU A 401 -25.00 4.10 0.31
N ARG A 402 -25.73 4.86 -0.50
CA ARG A 402 -26.91 5.58 -0.01
C ARG A 402 -27.85 4.57 0.70
N GLU A 403 -28.44 4.98 1.80
CA GLU A 403 -29.23 4.12 2.69
C GLU A 403 -30.40 3.44 1.96
N LYS A 404 -30.63 2.16 2.27
CA LYS A 404 -31.73 1.37 1.69
C LYS A 404 -33.08 2.05 1.94
N GLY A 405 -33.94 2.09 0.93
CA GLY A 405 -35.26 2.71 1.01
C GLY A 405 -35.24 4.25 0.80
N THR A 406 -34.08 4.89 0.64
CA THR A 406 -33.97 6.31 0.31
C THR A 406 -33.75 6.57 -1.18
N TRP A 407 -33.56 5.53 -1.98
CA TRP A 407 -33.35 5.64 -3.42
C TRP A 407 -34.63 6.02 -4.14
N ASN A 408 -34.62 7.12 -4.84
CA ASN A 408 -35.70 7.49 -5.75
C ASN A 408 -35.47 6.85 -7.14
N ILE A 409 -36.43 6.99 -8.04
CA ILE A 409 -36.35 6.38 -9.38
C ILE A 409 -35.19 6.89 -10.23
N VAL A 410 -34.76 8.13 -10.04
CA VAL A 410 -33.61 8.71 -10.73
C VAL A 410 -32.31 8.14 -10.18
N ASP A 411 -32.19 8.03 -8.84
CA ASP A 411 -31.03 7.40 -8.20
C ASP A 411 -30.85 5.96 -8.67
N LEU A 412 -31.96 5.20 -8.78
CA LEU A 412 -31.96 3.83 -9.26
C LEU A 412 -31.50 3.75 -10.73
N ALA A 413 -32.06 4.60 -11.58
CA ALA A 413 -31.70 4.63 -13.01
C ALA A 413 -30.22 5.02 -13.19
N THR A 414 -29.73 6.08 -12.54
CA THR A 414 -28.34 6.52 -12.67
C THR A 414 -27.34 5.51 -12.10
N ALA A 415 -27.64 4.91 -10.96
CA ALA A 415 -26.81 3.86 -10.38
C ALA A 415 -26.70 2.62 -11.29
N SER A 416 -27.73 2.33 -12.10
CA SER A 416 -27.72 1.18 -13.02
C SER A 416 -26.62 1.25 -14.10
N PHE A 417 -26.17 2.45 -14.43
CA PHE A 417 -25.04 2.66 -15.34
C PHE A 417 -23.81 3.30 -14.67
N GLY A 418 -23.75 3.25 -13.34
CA GLY A 418 -22.56 3.61 -12.54
C GLY A 418 -22.36 5.10 -12.30
N GLN A 419 -23.41 5.90 -12.34
CA GLN A 419 -23.42 7.30 -11.91
C GLN A 419 -24.19 7.48 -10.59
N GLY A 420 -23.80 8.47 -9.78
CA GLY A 420 -24.39 8.68 -8.45
C GLY A 420 -24.02 7.62 -7.41
N ILE A 421 -23.09 6.75 -7.74
CA ILE A 421 -22.49 5.74 -6.85
C ILE A 421 -20.97 5.82 -6.96
N ALA A 422 -20.27 5.80 -5.84
CA ALA A 422 -18.82 5.84 -5.83
C ALA A 422 -18.24 4.56 -5.23
N VAL A 423 -17.18 4.04 -5.84
CA VAL A 423 -16.52 2.79 -5.47
C VAL A 423 -15.01 2.93 -5.58
N THR A 424 -14.26 2.10 -4.86
CA THR A 424 -12.81 2.03 -5.02
C THR A 424 -12.40 1.00 -6.08
N PRO A 425 -11.21 1.12 -6.71
CA PRO A 425 -10.72 0.12 -7.66
C PRO A 425 -10.70 -1.30 -7.09
N ILE A 426 -10.33 -1.46 -5.80
CA ILE A 426 -10.29 -2.77 -5.14
C ILE A 426 -11.69 -3.39 -4.97
N GLN A 427 -12.73 -2.58 -4.72
CA GLN A 427 -14.11 -3.06 -4.69
C GLN A 427 -14.57 -3.53 -6.07
N LEU A 428 -14.22 -2.80 -7.13
CA LEU A 428 -14.58 -3.18 -8.50
C LEU A 428 -13.93 -4.50 -8.91
N ILE A 429 -12.65 -4.68 -8.64
CA ILE A 429 -11.98 -5.92 -9.05
C ILE A 429 -12.45 -7.11 -8.21
N LYS A 430 -12.73 -6.93 -6.91
CA LYS A 430 -13.36 -7.95 -6.07
C LYS A 430 -14.71 -8.38 -6.66
N ALA A 431 -15.57 -7.45 -6.99
CA ALA A 431 -16.86 -7.74 -7.61
C ALA A 431 -16.70 -8.41 -8.99
N GLY A 432 -15.72 -7.99 -9.80
CA GLY A 432 -15.39 -8.64 -11.07
C GLY A 432 -14.89 -10.07 -10.89
N ALA A 433 -14.13 -10.34 -9.83
CA ALA A 433 -13.67 -11.68 -9.49
C ALA A 433 -14.84 -12.61 -9.13
N ILE A 434 -15.91 -12.13 -8.49
CA ILE A 434 -17.11 -12.92 -8.22
C ILE A 434 -17.70 -13.48 -9.52
N ILE A 435 -17.83 -12.65 -10.57
CA ILE A 435 -18.31 -13.11 -11.89
C ILE A 435 -17.33 -14.13 -12.47
N ALA A 436 -16.03 -13.82 -12.48
CA ALA A 436 -14.98 -14.68 -13.03
C ALA A 436 -14.83 -16.01 -12.26
N ASN A 437 -15.23 -16.06 -10.98
CA ASN A 437 -15.20 -17.24 -10.10
C ASN A 437 -16.55 -17.97 -10.05
N GLY A 438 -17.38 -17.85 -11.07
CA GLY A 438 -18.66 -18.55 -11.15
C GLY A 438 -19.66 -18.15 -10.08
N GLY A 439 -19.59 -16.91 -9.60
CA GLY A 439 -20.52 -16.31 -8.65
C GLY A 439 -20.15 -16.44 -7.17
N VAL A 440 -18.97 -16.97 -6.85
CA VAL A 440 -18.47 -17.14 -5.47
C VAL A 440 -17.59 -15.96 -5.06
N ASP A 441 -17.85 -15.39 -3.88
CA ASP A 441 -17.05 -14.29 -3.32
C ASP A 441 -15.67 -14.76 -2.90
N VAL A 442 -14.68 -13.91 -3.13
CA VAL A 442 -13.30 -14.06 -2.64
C VAL A 442 -12.78 -12.71 -2.17
N SER A 443 -12.14 -12.67 -1.02
CA SER A 443 -11.52 -11.44 -0.52
C SER A 443 -10.13 -11.24 -1.13
N PRO A 444 -9.78 -10.01 -1.56
CA PRO A 444 -8.44 -9.68 -1.98
C PRO A 444 -7.42 -9.93 -0.87
N GLN A 445 -6.29 -10.55 -1.20
CA GLN A 445 -5.24 -10.90 -0.26
C GLN A 445 -3.86 -10.72 -0.89
N VAL A 446 -2.96 -10.02 -0.20
CA VAL A 446 -1.59 -9.80 -0.68
C VAL A 446 -0.63 -10.84 -0.12
N VAL A 447 -0.68 -11.12 1.18
CA VAL A 447 0.23 -12.06 1.85
C VAL A 447 -0.33 -13.47 1.83
N ASP A 448 0.45 -14.42 1.29
CA ASP A 448 0.12 -15.86 1.28
C ASP A 448 0.59 -16.55 2.56
N LYS A 449 1.83 -16.24 3.03
CA LYS A 449 2.43 -16.92 4.18
C LYS A 449 3.19 -15.96 5.09
N LEU A 450 3.19 -16.32 6.37
CA LEU A 450 4.06 -15.75 7.40
C LEU A 450 5.16 -16.77 7.72
N GLN A 451 6.44 -16.34 7.64
CA GLN A 451 7.59 -17.21 7.88
C GLN A 451 8.41 -16.68 9.06
N GLY A 452 8.42 -17.40 10.15
CA GLY A 452 9.27 -17.12 11.30
C GLY A 452 10.40 -18.15 11.44
N THR A 453 11.27 -17.96 12.43
CA THR A 453 12.35 -18.90 12.70
C THR A 453 11.77 -20.27 13.10
N GLY A 454 11.89 -21.25 12.19
CA GLY A 454 11.46 -22.63 12.42
C GLY A 454 9.96 -22.91 12.25
N TRP A 455 9.17 -21.96 11.73
CA TRP A 455 7.76 -22.16 11.45
C TRP A 455 7.29 -21.38 10.22
N VAL A 456 6.25 -21.90 9.57
CA VAL A 456 5.54 -21.25 8.47
C VAL A 456 4.06 -21.34 8.78
N TYR A 457 3.33 -20.24 8.56
CA TYR A 457 1.89 -20.16 8.71
C TYR A 457 1.27 -19.73 7.38
N ASP A 458 0.47 -20.63 6.78
CA ASP A 458 -0.26 -20.34 5.53
C ASP A 458 -1.52 -19.52 5.86
N ILE A 459 -1.64 -18.36 5.25
CA ILE A 459 -2.87 -17.54 5.32
C ILE A 459 -3.84 -18.08 4.29
N LYS A 460 -4.91 -18.71 4.75
CA LYS A 460 -5.89 -19.32 3.85
C LYS A 460 -6.68 -18.27 3.10
N PRO A 461 -6.93 -18.46 1.79
CA PRO A 461 -7.85 -17.62 1.04
C PRO A 461 -9.20 -17.51 1.73
N GLN A 462 -9.72 -16.29 1.82
CA GLN A 462 -11.04 -16.04 2.38
C GLN A 462 -12.08 -16.19 1.26
N VAL A 463 -12.58 -17.40 1.09
CA VAL A 463 -13.67 -17.72 0.15
C VAL A 463 -14.99 -17.53 0.88
N GLY A 464 -15.82 -16.63 0.37
CA GLY A 464 -17.12 -16.27 0.92
C GLY A 464 -18.26 -17.13 0.38
N GLU A 465 -19.46 -16.58 0.48
CA GLU A 465 -20.67 -17.23 -0.01
C GLU A 465 -20.81 -17.07 -1.54
N ARG A 466 -21.70 -17.86 -2.11
CA ARG A 466 -22.13 -17.65 -3.50
C ARG A 466 -23.07 -16.44 -3.57
N ILE A 467 -22.66 -15.42 -4.27
CA ILE A 467 -23.40 -14.14 -4.41
C ILE A 467 -24.44 -14.21 -5.52
N ILE A 468 -24.04 -14.82 -6.66
CA ILE A 468 -24.91 -15.09 -7.81
C ILE A 468 -24.79 -16.57 -8.20
N SER A 469 -25.81 -17.11 -8.83
CA SER A 469 -25.79 -18.48 -9.33
C SER A 469 -24.71 -18.68 -10.41
N GLU A 470 -24.22 -19.89 -10.53
CA GLU A 470 -23.27 -20.26 -11.57
C GLU A 470 -23.78 -19.95 -12.98
N GLN A 471 -25.12 -20.14 -13.19
CA GLN A 471 -25.74 -19.81 -14.46
C GLN A 471 -25.71 -18.30 -14.75
N ALA A 472 -26.04 -17.45 -13.77
CA ALA A 472 -25.98 -16.00 -13.93
C ALA A 472 -24.55 -15.51 -14.20
N ALA A 473 -23.54 -16.08 -13.50
CA ALA A 473 -22.14 -15.79 -13.75
C ALA A 473 -21.72 -16.21 -15.16
N LYS A 474 -22.15 -17.39 -15.63
CA LYS A 474 -21.87 -17.89 -16.99
C LYS A 474 -22.54 -17.04 -18.06
N ASP A 475 -23.80 -16.67 -17.89
CA ASP A 475 -24.52 -15.81 -18.82
C ASP A 475 -23.86 -14.43 -18.88
N MET A 476 -23.50 -13.84 -17.76
CA MET A 476 -22.80 -12.56 -17.70
C MET A 476 -21.41 -12.64 -18.37
N THR A 477 -20.68 -13.72 -18.16
CA THR A 477 -19.39 -13.95 -18.83
C THR A 477 -19.55 -13.98 -20.35
N ALA A 478 -20.56 -14.69 -20.87
CA ALA A 478 -20.85 -14.73 -22.28
C ALA A 478 -21.16 -13.32 -22.85
N MET A 479 -21.98 -12.54 -22.14
CA MET A 479 -22.28 -11.15 -22.51
C MET A 479 -21.02 -10.27 -22.50
N MET A 480 -20.13 -10.44 -21.53
CA MET A 480 -18.85 -9.72 -21.48
C MET A 480 -17.90 -10.12 -22.59
N VAL A 481 -17.92 -11.38 -23.04
CA VAL A 481 -17.15 -11.84 -24.22
C VAL A 481 -17.68 -11.18 -25.48
N GLU A 482 -19.00 -11.12 -25.65
CA GLU A 482 -19.62 -10.43 -26.78
C GLU A 482 -19.30 -8.92 -26.77
N ALA A 483 -19.33 -8.28 -25.60
CA ALA A 483 -18.97 -6.87 -25.45
C ALA A 483 -17.50 -6.59 -25.81
N ALA A 484 -16.58 -7.48 -25.44
CA ALA A 484 -15.17 -7.35 -25.81
C ALA A 484 -14.92 -7.56 -27.31
N LYS A 485 -15.67 -8.49 -27.94
CA LYS A 485 -15.53 -8.82 -29.39
C LYS A 485 -16.23 -7.83 -30.30
N ASN A 486 -17.41 -7.38 -29.94
CA ASN A 486 -18.33 -6.65 -30.85
C ASN A 486 -18.68 -5.24 -30.35
N GLY A 487 -18.33 -4.90 -29.10
CA GLY A 487 -18.60 -3.60 -28.47
C GLY A 487 -17.64 -2.49 -28.88
N GLU A 488 -17.59 -1.45 -28.03
CA GLU A 488 -16.84 -0.20 -28.27
C GLU A 488 -15.32 -0.43 -28.45
N ALA A 489 -14.73 -1.40 -27.75
CA ALA A 489 -13.29 -1.68 -27.78
C ALA A 489 -12.91 -2.84 -28.72
N LYS A 490 -13.80 -3.28 -29.62
CA LYS A 490 -13.58 -4.43 -30.49
C LYS A 490 -12.28 -4.41 -31.32
N TRP A 491 -11.81 -3.22 -31.68
CA TRP A 491 -10.59 -3.03 -32.46
C TRP A 491 -9.29 -3.32 -31.67
N THR A 492 -9.38 -3.38 -30.33
CA THR A 492 -8.24 -3.69 -29.45
C THR A 492 -8.18 -5.17 -29.07
N SER A 493 -9.26 -5.93 -29.33
CA SER A 493 -9.36 -7.32 -28.94
C SER A 493 -8.26 -8.18 -29.57
N LEU A 494 -7.73 -9.13 -28.79
CA LEU A 494 -6.71 -10.06 -29.26
C LEU A 494 -7.39 -11.22 -29.99
N ARG A 495 -7.08 -11.35 -31.28
CA ARG A 495 -7.66 -12.44 -32.12
C ARG A 495 -7.26 -13.81 -31.60
N GLY A 496 -8.21 -14.73 -31.55
CA GLY A 496 -8.01 -16.09 -31.07
C GLY A 496 -8.01 -16.23 -29.54
N PHE A 497 -8.35 -15.19 -28.78
CA PHE A 497 -8.45 -15.28 -27.33
C PHE A 497 -9.84 -14.85 -26.87
N ASN A 498 -10.48 -15.68 -26.02
CA ASN A 498 -11.74 -15.34 -25.39
C ASN A 498 -11.48 -14.53 -24.11
N VAL A 499 -11.73 -13.23 -24.21
CA VAL A 499 -11.63 -12.28 -23.10
C VAL A 499 -13.05 -11.83 -22.75
N ALA A 500 -13.41 -11.94 -21.48
CA ALA A 500 -14.60 -11.29 -20.94
C ALA A 500 -14.22 -9.90 -20.44
N GLY A 501 -14.85 -8.84 -20.93
CA GLY A 501 -14.46 -7.50 -20.56
C GLY A 501 -15.52 -6.43 -20.82
N LYS A 502 -15.39 -5.28 -20.13
CA LYS A 502 -16.27 -4.11 -20.27
C LYS A 502 -15.49 -2.82 -20.13
N THR A 503 -15.74 -1.88 -21.03
CA THR A 503 -15.31 -0.48 -20.97
C THR A 503 -16.16 0.32 -19.99
N GLY A 504 -15.57 1.35 -19.39
CA GLY A 504 -16.27 2.37 -18.62
C GLY A 504 -15.64 3.73 -18.82
N THR A 505 -16.45 4.69 -19.18
CA THR A 505 -16.08 6.09 -19.23
C THR A 505 -17.01 6.84 -18.29
N ALA A 506 -16.48 7.40 -17.23
CA ALA A 506 -17.22 8.17 -16.23
C ALA A 506 -16.75 9.61 -16.27
N GLN A 507 -17.69 10.55 -16.37
CA GLN A 507 -17.38 11.97 -16.24
C GLN A 507 -17.07 12.32 -14.80
N ILE A 508 -16.12 13.22 -14.57
CA ILE A 508 -15.73 13.65 -13.23
C ILE A 508 -16.68 14.77 -12.78
N PRO A 509 -17.37 14.62 -11.64
CA PRO A 509 -18.21 15.67 -11.10
C PRO A 509 -17.34 16.81 -10.53
N ILE A 510 -17.46 18.01 -11.10
CA ILE A 510 -16.78 19.22 -10.64
C ILE A 510 -17.82 20.25 -10.18
N ALA A 511 -17.79 20.62 -8.91
CA ALA A 511 -18.69 21.62 -8.31
C ALA A 511 -20.20 21.39 -8.61
N GLY A 512 -20.62 20.11 -8.66
CA GLY A 512 -22.03 19.74 -8.89
C GLY A 512 -22.44 19.64 -10.36
N HIS A 513 -21.51 19.73 -11.29
CA HIS A 513 -21.70 19.51 -12.73
C HIS A 513 -20.75 18.44 -13.23
N TYR A 514 -21.16 17.68 -14.23
CA TYR A 514 -20.29 16.75 -14.94
C TYR A 514 -19.49 17.49 -16.01
N ASP A 515 -18.16 17.35 -15.99
CA ASP A 515 -17.29 17.89 -17.02
C ASP A 515 -17.24 16.88 -18.20
N ALA A 516 -17.57 17.35 -19.39
CA ALA A 516 -17.63 16.49 -20.58
C ALA A 516 -16.24 16.05 -21.08
N GLU A 517 -15.18 16.82 -20.76
CA GLU A 517 -13.81 16.57 -21.22
C GLU A 517 -12.99 15.82 -20.17
N LYS A 518 -13.39 15.91 -18.89
CA LYS A 518 -12.70 15.25 -17.79
C LYS A 518 -13.35 13.93 -17.42
N THR A 519 -12.69 12.86 -17.72
CA THR A 519 -13.21 11.51 -17.52
C THR A 519 -12.25 10.63 -16.75
N ILE A 520 -12.81 9.58 -16.15
CA ILE A 520 -12.05 8.40 -15.71
C ILE A 520 -12.38 7.29 -16.70
N ALA A 521 -11.38 6.92 -17.47
CA ALA A 521 -11.46 5.81 -18.42
C ALA A 521 -11.07 4.52 -17.70
N SER A 522 -11.91 3.50 -17.79
CA SER A 522 -11.68 2.21 -17.13
C SER A 522 -11.98 1.02 -18.01
N PHE A 523 -11.29 -0.09 -17.78
CA PHE A 523 -11.60 -1.39 -18.36
C PHE A 523 -11.43 -2.48 -17.32
N ILE A 524 -12.47 -3.29 -17.13
CA ILE A 524 -12.41 -4.48 -16.29
C ILE A 524 -12.59 -5.71 -17.17
N GLY A 525 -11.79 -6.74 -16.96
CA GLY A 525 -11.92 -7.98 -17.72
C GLY A 525 -11.14 -9.11 -17.10
N PHE A 526 -11.40 -10.32 -17.56
CA PHE A 526 -10.70 -11.53 -17.15
C PHE A 526 -10.47 -12.48 -18.33
N ALA A 527 -9.45 -13.31 -18.21
CA ALA A 527 -9.07 -14.24 -19.25
C ALA A 527 -8.35 -15.48 -18.68
N PRO A 528 -8.46 -16.64 -19.40
CA PRO A 528 -9.47 -16.97 -20.41
C PRO A 528 -10.89 -16.89 -19.84
N ALA A 529 -11.88 -16.60 -20.65
CA ALA A 529 -13.25 -16.39 -20.18
C ALA A 529 -13.89 -17.63 -19.52
N ASP A 530 -13.53 -18.82 -19.95
CA ASP A 530 -14.05 -20.12 -19.47
C ASP A 530 -13.29 -20.66 -18.24
N ASN A 531 -12.00 -20.33 -18.07
CA ASN A 531 -11.19 -20.72 -16.91
C ASN A 531 -10.21 -19.61 -16.54
N PRO A 532 -10.71 -18.51 -15.96
CA PRO A 532 -9.90 -17.32 -15.70
C PRO A 532 -8.65 -17.60 -14.87
N LYS A 533 -7.51 -17.09 -15.36
CA LYS A 533 -6.23 -17.09 -14.66
C LYS A 533 -6.02 -15.79 -13.89
N PHE A 534 -6.61 -14.73 -14.40
CA PHE A 534 -6.58 -13.43 -13.76
C PHE A 534 -7.85 -12.63 -14.09
N VAL A 535 -8.22 -11.76 -13.19
CA VAL A 535 -9.10 -10.61 -13.42
C VAL A 535 -8.25 -9.36 -13.31
N MET A 536 -8.43 -8.39 -14.22
CA MET A 536 -7.63 -7.18 -14.25
C MET A 536 -8.51 -5.95 -14.45
N LEU A 537 -8.22 -4.92 -13.66
CA LEU A 537 -8.81 -3.59 -13.77
C LEU A 537 -7.72 -2.59 -14.17
N VAL A 538 -8.00 -1.77 -15.17
CA VAL A 538 -7.20 -0.62 -15.56
C VAL A 538 -8.06 0.63 -15.44
N THR A 539 -7.54 1.66 -14.79
CA THR A 539 -8.16 2.99 -14.71
C THR A 539 -7.15 4.06 -15.11
N LEU A 540 -7.57 5.03 -15.91
CA LEU A 540 -6.80 6.21 -16.30
C LEU A 540 -7.63 7.44 -16.00
N GLN A 541 -7.07 8.40 -15.27
CA GLN A 541 -7.74 9.64 -14.90
C GLN A 541 -7.35 10.77 -15.86
N GLU A 542 -8.36 11.48 -16.35
CA GLU A 542 -8.22 12.63 -17.23
C GLU A 542 -7.29 12.39 -18.44
N PRO A 543 -7.46 11.29 -19.22
CA PRO A 543 -6.62 11.07 -20.39
C PRO A 543 -6.91 12.13 -21.45
N GLN A 544 -5.88 12.92 -21.82
CA GLN A 544 -6.03 14.06 -22.73
C GLN A 544 -6.09 13.65 -24.22
N SER A 545 -5.55 12.47 -24.55
CA SER A 545 -5.56 11.99 -25.97
C SER A 545 -6.95 11.60 -26.45
N SER A 546 -7.79 11.11 -25.56
CA SER A 546 -9.21 10.78 -25.78
C SER A 546 -9.90 10.57 -24.43
N PRO A 547 -11.12 11.07 -24.24
CA PRO A 547 -11.89 10.81 -23.01
C PRO A 547 -12.44 9.37 -22.93
N TRP A 548 -12.41 8.61 -24.03
CA TRP A 548 -13.06 7.31 -24.16
C TRP A 548 -12.17 6.16 -23.69
N ALA A 549 -12.73 5.32 -22.85
CA ALA A 549 -12.04 4.12 -22.38
C ALA A 549 -11.71 3.12 -23.50
N SER A 550 -12.53 3.06 -24.54
CA SER A 550 -12.28 2.22 -25.73
C SER A 550 -10.99 2.60 -26.47
N GLU A 551 -10.53 3.85 -26.35
CA GLU A 551 -9.35 4.38 -27.02
C GLU A 551 -8.14 4.52 -26.09
N THR A 552 -8.32 4.35 -24.78
CA THR A 552 -7.28 4.57 -23.76
C THR A 552 -7.11 3.37 -22.82
N ALA A 553 -8.00 3.17 -21.85
CA ALA A 553 -7.87 2.10 -20.83
C ALA A 553 -7.98 0.69 -21.45
N ALA A 554 -8.86 0.47 -22.44
CA ALA A 554 -8.99 -0.84 -23.08
C ALA A 554 -7.74 -1.25 -23.87
N PRO A 555 -7.15 -0.41 -24.76
CA PRO A 555 -5.88 -0.74 -25.40
C PRO A 555 -4.75 -1.02 -24.43
N LEU A 556 -4.66 -0.29 -23.30
CA LEU A 556 -3.68 -0.54 -22.28
C LEU A 556 -3.91 -1.91 -21.61
N TRP A 557 -5.16 -2.22 -21.25
CA TRP A 557 -5.56 -3.51 -20.70
C TRP A 557 -5.16 -4.66 -21.62
N PHE A 558 -5.51 -4.59 -22.91
CA PHE A 558 -5.15 -5.63 -23.88
C PHE A 558 -3.65 -5.73 -24.14
N SER A 559 -2.90 -4.61 -24.05
CA SER A 559 -1.44 -4.64 -24.09
C SER A 559 -0.84 -5.42 -22.93
N ILE A 560 -1.33 -5.21 -21.70
CA ILE A 560 -0.92 -5.96 -20.51
C ILE A 560 -1.36 -7.42 -20.63
N ALA A 561 -2.61 -7.68 -21.02
CA ALA A 561 -3.16 -9.04 -21.17
C ALA A 561 -2.35 -9.87 -22.18
N LYS A 562 -1.86 -9.28 -23.26
CA LYS A 562 -0.99 -9.95 -24.23
C LYS A 562 0.29 -10.49 -23.58
N ASP A 563 0.92 -9.69 -22.72
CA ASP A 563 2.13 -10.12 -21.99
C ASP A 563 1.79 -11.24 -20.98
N LEU A 564 0.63 -11.12 -20.29
CA LEU A 564 0.14 -12.16 -19.37
C LEU A 564 -0.20 -13.47 -20.10
N PHE A 565 -0.76 -13.41 -21.31
CA PHE A 565 -1.03 -14.62 -22.09
C PHE A 565 0.25 -15.37 -22.42
N GLY A 566 1.30 -14.65 -22.82
CA GLY A 566 2.62 -15.22 -23.02
C GLY A 566 3.19 -15.84 -21.73
N TYR A 567 3.10 -15.12 -20.64
CA TYR A 567 3.60 -15.56 -19.32
C TYR A 567 2.90 -16.83 -18.82
N TYR A 568 1.56 -16.84 -18.85
CA TYR A 568 0.75 -18.00 -18.44
C TYR A 568 0.64 -19.10 -19.50
N LYS A 569 1.28 -18.90 -20.67
CA LYS A 569 1.21 -19.85 -21.82
C LYS A 569 -0.24 -20.16 -22.23
N ILE A 570 -1.11 -19.16 -22.16
CA ILE A 570 -2.49 -19.28 -22.62
C ILE A 570 -2.46 -19.43 -24.14
N GLN A 571 -3.04 -20.51 -24.65
CA GLN A 571 -3.10 -20.75 -26.08
C GLN A 571 -4.29 -20.01 -26.69
N PRO A 572 -4.17 -19.55 -27.94
CA PRO A 572 -5.33 -19.06 -28.68
C PRO A 572 -6.40 -20.15 -28.80
N ASP A 573 -7.66 -19.74 -28.69
CA ASP A 573 -8.80 -20.57 -29.06
C ASP A 573 -8.81 -20.69 -30.61
N GLU A 574 -9.10 -21.87 -31.15
CA GLU A 574 -9.15 -22.10 -32.60
C GLU A 574 -10.22 -21.27 -33.35
#